data_9023c73d8295137c23383ddac6693cd2
#
_entry.id   9023c73d8295137c23383ddac6693cd2
#
_cell.length_a   1.000
_cell.length_b   1.000
_cell.length_c   1.000
_cell.angle_alpha   90.00
_cell.angle_beta   90.00
_cell.angle_gamma   90.00
#
_symmetry.space_group_name_H-M   'P 1'
#
loop_
_entity.id
_entity.type
_entity.pdbx_description
1 polymer ?
#
loop_
_entity_poly.entity_id
_entity_poly.type
_entity_poly.pdbx_seq_one_letter_code
_entity_poly.pdbx_strand_id
1 'polypeptide(L)'
;MKIEEVDILIIGAGPSGCVAAGYLEQQHAKIKIVERSTFPRLVVGESLIPRVMDHFAEAGLLEDLSAQQFQKKPGARFIRGEVISIFDF
;
A
#
# COMPACT_ATOMS: atom_id res chain seq x y z
N MET A 1 -7.91 25.83 -20.30
CA MET A 1 -8.07 24.87 -19.19
C MET A 1 -8.29 23.48 -19.76
N LYS A 2 -7.53 22.52 -19.29
CA LYS A 2 -7.70 21.11 -19.67
C LYS A 2 -8.57 20.42 -18.64
N ILE A 3 -9.65 19.80 -19.09
CA ILE A 3 -10.57 19.04 -18.25
C ILE A 3 -10.43 17.57 -18.60
N GLU A 4 -10.24 16.72 -17.59
CA GLU A 4 -10.25 15.27 -17.73
C GLU A 4 -11.50 14.71 -17.07
N GLU A 5 -12.15 13.79 -17.74
CA GLU A 5 -13.27 13.04 -17.18
C GLU A 5 -12.80 11.66 -16.73
N VAL A 6 -13.12 11.29 -15.52
CA VAL A 6 -12.79 9.97 -14.96
C VAL A 6 -14.00 9.41 -14.23
N ASP A 7 -14.03 8.09 -14.09
CA ASP A 7 -15.07 7.44 -13.30
C ASP A 7 -14.82 7.64 -11.80
N ILE A 8 -13.56 7.57 -11.40
CA ILE A 8 -13.17 7.64 -9.99
C ILE A 8 -11.91 8.48 -9.86
N LEU A 9 -11.95 9.43 -8.93
CA LEU A 9 -10.79 10.20 -8.53
C LEU A 9 -10.33 9.75 -7.14
N ILE A 10 -9.07 9.36 -7.04
CA ILE A 10 -8.46 8.98 -5.76
C ILE A 10 -7.49 10.10 -5.34
N ILE A 11 -7.68 10.62 -4.15
CA ILE A 11 -6.82 11.66 -3.58
C ILE A 11 -5.87 11.02 -2.60
N GLY A 12 -4.59 10.96 -2.96
CA GLY A 12 -3.54 10.32 -2.19
C GLY A 12 -3.03 9.04 -2.83
N ALA A 13 -1.72 8.96 -3.03
CA ALA A 13 -1.04 7.82 -3.64
C ALA A 13 -0.26 6.99 -2.59
N GLY A 14 -0.76 6.93 -1.36
CA GLY A 14 -0.25 6.02 -0.34
C GLY A 14 -0.70 4.59 -0.59
N PRO A 15 -0.37 3.64 0.31
CA PRO A 15 -0.73 2.23 0.13
C PRO A 15 -2.23 2.01 -0.06
N SER A 16 -3.06 2.71 0.70
CA SER A 16 -4.52 2.60 0.61
C SER A 16 -5.04 3.04 -0.76
N GLY A 17 -4.62 4.22 -1.23
CA GLY A 17 -5.03 4.73 -2.53
C GLY A 17 -4.56 3.85 -3.68
N CYS A 18 -3.34 3.34 -3.61
CA CYS A 18 -2.78 2.47 -4.63
C CYS A 18 -3.50 1.11 -4.68
N VAL A 19 -3.82 0.52 -3.54
CA VAL A 19 -4.58 -0.74 -3.49
C VAL A 19 -5.99 -0.54 -4.05
N ALA A 20 -6.67 0.53 -3.65
CA ALA A 20 -7.99 0.87 -4.19
C ALA A 20 -7.95 1.01 -5.72
N ALA A 21 -6.94 1.71 -6.24
CA ALA A 21 -6.76 1.87 -7.68
C ALA A 21 -6.55 0.52 -8.39
N GLY A 22 -5.74 -0.37 -7.81
CA GLY A 22 -5.49 -1.69 -8.38
C GLY A 22 -6.77 -2.52 -8.49
N TYR A 23 -7.60 -2.52 -7.44
CA TYR A 23 -8.89 -3.20 -7.47
C TYR A 23 -9.82 -2.62 -8.52
N LEU A 24 -9.93 -1.31 -8.58
CA LEU A 24 -10.86 -0.62 -9.48
C LEU A 24 -10.43 -0.73 -10.94
N GLU A 25 -9.14 -0.74 -11.21
CA GLU A 25 -8.61 -0.95 -12.56
C GLU A 25 -9.05 -2.31 -13.11
N GLN A 26 -9.07 -3.34 -12.27
CA GLN A 26 -9.55 -4.67 -12.65
C GLN A 26 -11.02 -4.69 -13.01
N GLN A 27 -11.78 -3.69 -12.59
CA GLN A 27 -13.19 -3.49 -12.96
C GLN A 27 -13.36 -2.61 -14.19
N HIS A 28 -12.26 -2.29 -14.88
CA HIS A 28 -12.25 -1.44 -16.08
C HIS A 28 -12.73 0.00 -15.84
N ALA A 29 -12.67 0.48 -14.59
CA ALA A 29 -12.96 1.86 -14.28
C ALA A 29 -11.84 2.77 -14.78
N LYS A 30 -12.19 3.95 -15.26
CA LYS A 30 -11.22 4.98 -15.59
C LYS A 30 -10.88 5.76 -14.33
N ILE A 31 -9.64 5.61 -13.88
CA ILE A 31 -9.19 6.10 -12.58
C ILE A 31 -8.12 7.16 -12.75
N LYS A 32 -8.17 8.17 -11.88
CA LYS A 32 -7.07 9.12 -11.72
C LYS A 32 -6.68 9.18 -10.25
N ILE A 33 -5.37 9.12 -10.00
CA ILE A 33 -4.82 9.33 -8.66
C ILE A 33 -4.11 10.68 -8.67
N VAL A 34 -4.40 11.51 -7.68
CA VAL A 34 -3.69 12.77 -7.46
C VAL A 34 -2.97 12.69 -6.12
N GLU A 35 -1.73 13.19 -6.09
CA GLU A 35 -0.87 13.18 -4.91
C GLU A 35 -0.23 14.56 -4.77
N ARG A 36 -0.32 15.15 -3.57
CA ARG A 36 0.21 16.48 -3.31
C ARG A 36 1.73 16.56 -3.21
N SER A 37 2.39 15.43 -2.95
CA SER A 37 3.83 15.37 -2.71
C SER A 37 4.56 14.70 -3.85
N THR A 38 5.83 15.06 -4.03
CA THR A 38 6.73 14.34 -4.93
C THR A 38 7.39 13.21 -4.15
N PHE A 39 7.40 12.00 -4.71
CA PHE A 39 8.06 10.86 -4.08
C PHE A 39 9.56 10.83 -4.44
N PRO A 40 10.43 10.34 -3.54
CA PRO A 40 10.12 9.84 -2.20
C PRO A 40 9.75 10.97 -1.23
N ARG A 41 8.92 10.65 -0.24
CA ARG A 41 8.47 11.61 0.77
C ARG A 41 8.64 11.02 2.17
N LEU A 42 8.70 11.90 3.19
CA LEU A 42 8.69 11.44 4.59
C LEU A 42 7.32 10.87 4.93
N VAL A 43 7.30 9.65 5.44
CA VAL A 43 6.10 8.96 5.90
C VAL A 43 6.37 8.37 7.28
N VAL A 44 5.44 8.57 8.20
CA VAL A 44 5.44 7.88 9.49
C VAL A 44 4.47 6.70 9.39
N GLY A 45 4.91 5.52 9.82
CA GLY A 45 4.13 4.29 9.66
C GLY A 45 4.40 3.60 8.33
N GLU A 46 5.65 3.54 7.92
CA GLU A 46 6.09 2.94 6.66
C GLU A 46 6.15 1.42 6.68
N SER A 47 6.03 0.79 7.86
CA SER A 47 5.97 -0.66 7.99
C SER A 47 4.57 -1.17 7.69
N LEU A 48 4.50 -2.27 6.95
CA LEU A 48 3.24 -2.92 6.59
C LEU A 48 3.15 -4.29 7.29
N ILE A 49 1.95 -4.62 7.77
CA ILE A 49 1.69 -5.91 8.42
C ILE A 49 1.44 -7.01 7.38
N PRO A 50 1.57 -8.31 7.75
CA PRO A 50 1.42 -9.41 6.77
C PRO A 50 0.08 -9.42 6.02
N ARG A 51 -1.01 -9.02 6.66
CA ARG A 51 -2.35 -8.98 6.05
C ARG A 51 -2.39 -8.14 4.77
N VAL A 52 -1.55 -7.12 4.68
CA VAL A 52 -1.53 -6.24 3.52
C VAL A 52 -1.09 -6.97 2.25
N MET A 53 -0.32 -8.05 2.40
CA MET A 53 0.14 -8.84 1.25
C MET A 53 -1.02 -9.45 0.48
N ASP A 54 -2.08 -9.88 1.19
CA ASP A 54 -3.29 -10.39 0.55
C ASP A 54 -3.97 -9.29 -0.28
N HIS A 55 -4.02 -8.09 0.25
CA HIS A 55 -4.62 -6.95 -0.46
C HIS A 55 -3.80 -6.57 -1.71
N PHE A 56 -2.48 -6.59 -1.61
CA PHE A 56 -1.63 -6.34 -2.78
C PHE A 56 -1.81 -7.42 -3.84
N ALA A 57 -1.92 -8.68 -3.43
CA ALA A 57 -2.15 -9.78 -4.37
C ALA A 57 -3.49 -9.63 -5.09
N GLU A 58 -4.56 -9.37 -4.35
CA GLU A 58 -5.89 -9.17 -4.90
C GLU A 58 -5.98 -7.95 -5.83
N ALA A 59 -5.24 -6.90 -5.50
CA ALA A 59 -5.17 -5.69 -6.33
C ALA A 59 -4.27 -5.84 -7.56
N GLY A 60 -3.57 -6.97 -7.70
CA GLY A 60 -2.66 -7.22 -8.82
C GLY A 60 -1.32 -6.50 -8.71
N LEU A 61 -0.92 -6.10 -7.49
CA LEU A 61 0.29 -5.29 -7.25
C LEU A 61 1.43 -6.06 -6.59
N LEU A 62 1.19 -7.30 -6.14
CA LEU A 62 2.17 -8.03 -5.32
C LEU A 62 3.47 -8.31 -6.06
N GLU A 63 3.39 -8.68 -7.32
CA GLU A 63 4.57 -9.00 -8.13
C GLU A 63 5.47 -7.76 -8.30
N ASP A 64 4.87 -6.61 -8.63
CA ASP A 64 5.60 -5.36 -8.79
C ASP A 64 6.24 -4.92 -7.46
N LEU A 65 5.51 -5.08 -6.35
CA LEU A 65 6.01 -4.75 -5.03
C LEU A 65 7.21 -5.64 -4.66
N SER A 66 7.11 -6.94 -4.92
CA SER A 66 8.19 -7.89 -4.64
C SER A 66 9.44 -7.60 -5.46
N ALA A 67 9.29 -7.14 -6.69
CA ALA A 67 10.40 -6.77 -7.57
C ALA A 67 11.22 -5.59 -7.04
N GLN A 68 10.66 -4.76 -6.17
CA GLN A 68 11.36 -3.61 -5.58
C GLN A 68 12.37 -4.00 -4.51
N GLN A 69 12.33 -5.22 -4.00
CA GLN A 69 13.26 -5.74 -2.99
C GLN A 69 13.35 -4.86 -1.73
N PHE A 70 12.20 -4.40 -1.24
CA PHE A 70 12.14 -3.65 0.00
C PHE A 70 12.60 -4.49 1.20
N GLN A 71 13.03 -3.81 2.27
CA GLN A 71 13.43 -4.47 3.49
C GLN A 71 12.28 -5.32 4.06
N LYS A 72 12.56 -6.60 4.30
CA LYS A 72 11.58 -7.51 4.90
C LYS A 72 11.47 -7.27 6.40
N LYS A 73 10.25 -7.37 6.90
CA LYS A 73 9.95 -7.36 8.33
C LYS A 73 9.59 -8.79 8.73
N PRO A 74 10.52 -9.53 9.38
CA PRO A 74 10.30 -10.97 9.61
C PRO A 74 9.39 -11.29 10.78
N GLY A 75 9.09 -10.32 11.64
CA GLY A 75 8.25 -10.58 12.79
C GLY A 75 8.06 -9.36 13.67
N ALA A 76 7.46 -9.59 14.83
CA ALA A 76 7.26 -8.58 15.85
C ALA A 76 7.47 -9.16 17.25
N ARG A 77 8.00 -8.35 18.15
CA ARG A 77 8.17 -8.70 19.56
C ARG A 77 7.42 -7.68 20.41
N PHE A 78 6.60 -8.19 21.29
CA PHE A 78 5.86 -7.36 22.25
C PHE A 78 6.35 -7.69 23.66
N ILE A 79 6.70 -6.67 24.42
CA ILE A 79 7.23 -6.80 25.77
C ILE A 79 6.35 -6.02 26.72
N ARG A 80 5.89 -6.70 27.78
CA ARG A 80 5.14 -6.10 28.88
C ARG A 80 5.69 -6.62 30.21
N GLY A 81 6.47 -5.79 30.90
CA GLY A 81 7.20 -6.23 32.09
C GLY A 81 8.16 -7.36 31.75
N GLU A 82 7.97 -8.55 32.35
CA GLU A 82 8.77 -9.74 32.08
C GLU A 82 8.16 -10.65 30.99
N VAL A 83 6.97 -10.30 30.52
CA VAL A 83 6.28 -11.08 29.49
C VAL A 83 6.73 -10.65 28.11
N ILE A 84 7.17 -11.62 27.31
CA ILE A 84 7.60 -11.40 25.93
C ILE A 84 6.77 -12.27 25.02
N SER A 85 6.15 -11.68 24.01
CA SER A 85 5.44 -12.38 22.94
C SER A 85 6.14 -12.14 21.61
N ILE A 86 6.43 -13.21 20.87
CA ILE A 86 7.14 -13.16 19.60
C ILE A 86 6.23 -13.71 18.51
N PHE A 87 6.10 -12.96 17.42
CA PHE A 87 5.36 -13.37 16.24
C PHE A 87 6.31 -13.43 15.04
N ASP A 88 6.40 -14.58 14.42
CA ASP A 88 7.15 -14.76 13.17
C ASP A 88 6.17 -14.67 11.99
N PHE A 89 6.53 -13.84 11.02
CA PHE A 89 5.68 -13.59 9.84
C PHE A 89 6.04 -14.48 8.65
#